data_a18edbf5c8161bd7dfcd8cf918720be9
#
_entry.id   a18edbf5c8161bd7dfcd8cf918720be9
#
_cell.length_a   1.000
_cell.length_b   1.000
_cell.length_c   1.000
_cell.angle_alpha   90.00
_cell.angle_beta   90.00
_cell.angle_gamma   90.00
#
_symmetry.space_group_name_H-M   'P 1'
#
loop_
_entity.id
_entity.type
_entity.pdbx_description
1 polymer ?
#
loop_
_entity_poly.entity_id
_entity_poly.type
_entity_poly.pdbx_seq_one_letter_code
_entity_poly.pdbx_strand_id
1 'polypeptide(L)'
;MKYGLQLYTMRDELSKKENLNGLFCYLNSIGIENVELACMPKMTDLEIRESAEKSGIKVISSHSDFGKIKNHIDSLIREHFVYGANIIGIGGMPAKYRKNLKSLKKFTDIFNRSADEAAKYGMKLCYHNH
;
A
#
# COMPACT_ATOMS: atom_id res chain seq x y z
N MET A 1 -12.21 -15.02 -11.63
CA MET A 1 -11.90 -14.34 -10.35
C MET A 1 -10.53 -13.71 -10.52
N LYS A 2 -10.34 -12.45 -10.08
CA LYS A 2 -9.01 -11.81 -10.15
C LYS A 2 -8.33 -11.97 -8.79
N TYR A 3 -7.10 -12.43 -8.79
CA TYR A 3 -6.27 -12.59 -7.61
C TYR A 3 -5.20 -11.51 -7.57
N GLY A 4 -4.73 -11.15 -6.37
CA GLY A 4 -3.58 -10.30 -6.16
C GLY A 4 -2.70 -10.87 -5.06
N LEU A 5 -1.42 -10.54 -5.09
CA LEU A 5 -0.46 -10.95 -4.08
C LEU A 5 -0.04 -9.74 -3.24
N GLN A 6 -0.09 -9.89 -1.91
CA GLN A 6 0.56 -8.94 -1.02
C GLN A 6 2.07 -9.21 -0.99
N LEU A 7 2.86 -8.21 -1.35
CA LEU A 7 4.31 -8.35 -1.49
C LEU A 7 5.06 -8.63 -0.18
N TYR A 8 4.43 -8.45 0.97
CA TYR A 8 5.01 -8.90 2.24
C TYR A 8 5.35 -10.40 2.23
N THR A 9 4.58 -11.21 1.50
CA THR A 9 4.83 -12.65 1.31
C THR A 9 6.20 -12.91 0.65
N MET A 10 6.68 -11.96 -0.15
CA MET A 10 7.95 -12.02 -0.90
C MET A 10 9.01 -11.07 -0.34
N ARG A 11 8.89 -10.67 0.93
CA ARG A 11 9.76 -9.66 1.56
C ARG A 11 11.24 -10.01 1.53
N ASP A 12 11.58 -11.28 1.56
CA ASP A 12 12.98 -11.72 1.54
C ASP A 12 13.61 -11.46 0.16
N GLU A 13 12.83 -11.68 -0.92
CA GLU A 13 13.23 -11.36 -2.30
C GLU A 13 13.31 -9.84 -2.53
N LEU A 14 12.46 -9.06 -1.84
CA LEU A 14 12.43 -7.60 -1.91
C LEU A 14 13.51 -6.91 -1.07
N SER A 15 14.41 -7.64 -0.45
CA SER A 15 15.50 -7.07 0.34
C SER A 15 16.41 -6.12 -0.46
N LYS A 16 16.42 -6.25 -1.79
CA LYS A 16 17.15 -5.41 -2.73
C LYS A 16 16.23 -4.90 -3.84
N LYS A 17 16.38 -3.62 -4.20
CA LYS A 17 15.55 -3.01 -5.25
C LYS A 17 15.74 -3.64 -6.63
N GLU A 18 16.93 -4.15 -6.91
CA GLU A 18 17.29 -4.82 -8.17
C GLU A 18 16.41 -6.04 -8.44
N ASN A 19 15.89 -6.66 -7.38
CA ASN A 19 15.07 -7.87 -7.48
C ASN A 19 13.62 -7.58 -7.92
N LEU A 20 13.13 -6.34 -7.77
CA LEU A 20 11.72 -6.02 -7.98
C LEU A 20 11.23 -6.37 -9.39
N ASN A 21 12.00 -5.99 -10.42
CA ASN A 21 11.62 -6.25 -11.80
C ASN A 21 11.57 -7.76 -12.11
N GLY A 22 12.56 -8.51 -11.62
CA GLY A 22 12.60 -9.97 -11.75
C GLY A 22 11.42 -10.64 -11.04
N LEU A 23 11.10 -10.20 -9.83
CA LEU A 23 9.95 -10.68 -9.08
C LEU A 23 8.63 -10.39 -9.81
N PHE A 24 8.46 -9.19 -10.32
CA PHE A 24 7.24 -8.83 -11.06
C PHE A 24 7.10 -9.64 -12.36
N CYS A 25 8.18 -9.84 -13.12
CA CYS A 25 8.16 -10.72 -14.29
C CYS A 25 7.79 -12.16 -13.90
N TYR A 26 8.34 -12.68 -12.80
CA TYR A 26 8.00 -14.02 -12.30
C TYR A 26 6.52 -14.11 -11.91
N LEU A 27 5.99 -13.15 -11.14
CA LEU A 27 4.58 -13.14 -10.74
C LEU A 27 3.64 -13.13 -11.95
N ASN A 28 3.93 -12.29 -12.94
CA ASN A 28 3.14 -12.25 -14.16
C ASN A 28 3.20 -13.59 -14.92
N SER A 29 4.37 -14.22 -15.00
CA SER A 29 4.55 -15.50 -15.70
C SER A 29 3.71 -16.65 -15.11
N ILE A 30 3.35 -16.55 -13.81
CA ILE A 30 2.49 -17.53 -13.13
C ILE A 30 1.03 -17.07 -13.01
N GLY A 31 0.66 -15.97 -13.72
CA GLY A 31 -0.72 -15.48 -13.78
C GLY A 31 -1.13 -14.54 -12.65
N ILE A 32 -0.21 -14.04 -11.83
CA ILE A 32 -0.47 -13.01 -10.80
C ILE A 32 -0.17 -11.65 -11.40
N GLU A 33 -1.22 -10.94 -11.80
CA GLU A 33 -1.13 -9.63 -12.45
C GLU A 33 -1.31 -8.45 -11.49
N ASN A 34 -1.81 -8.70 -10.26
CA ASN A 34 -2.15 -7.64 -9.31
C ASN A 34 -1.33 -7.81 -8.02
N VAL A 35 -0.84 -6.69 -7.50
CA VAL A 35 -0.07 -6.69 -6.26
C VAL A 35 -0.52 -5.60 -5.29
N GLU A 36 -0.36 -5.89 -3.99
CA GLU A 36 -0.38 -4.90 -2.93
C GLU A 36 1.06 -4.63 -2.49
N LEU A 37 1.47 -3.35 -2.53
CA LEU A 37 2.80 -2.94 -2.09
C LEU A 37 2.93 -3.09 -0.57
N ALA A 38 3.92 -3.83 -0.12
CA ALA A 38 4.27 -3.98 1.29
C ALA A 38 5.75 -4.30 1.43
N CYS A 39 6.41 -3.76 2.46
CA CYS A 39 7.85 -3.96 2.70
C CYS A 39 8.75 -3.64 1.50
N MET A 40 8.39 -2.59 0.76
CA MET A 40 9.15 -2.19 -0.41
C MET A 40 10.58 -1.74 -0.02
N PRO A 41 11.60 -2.08 -0.82
CA PRO A 41 12.92 -1.51 -0.67
C PRO A 41 12.88 0.01 -0.92
N LYS A 42 13.96 0.70 -0.55
CA LYS A 42 14.04 2.16 -0.76
C LYS A 42 14.10 2.46 -2.27
N MET A 43 12.98 2.88 -2.81
CA MET A 43 12.76 3.22 -4.22
C MET A 43 11.89 4.47 -4.33
N THR A 44 11.96 5.13 -5.47
CA THR A 44 11.01 6.18 -5.83
C THR A 44 9.71 5.58 -6.36
N ASP A 45 8.62 6.33 -6.29
CA ASP A 45 7.31 5.91 -6.80
C ASP A 45 7.36 5.63 -8.31
N LEU A 46 8.18 6.39 -9.05
CA LEU A 46 8.40 6.20 -10.48
C LEU A 46 9.13 4.90 -10.79
N GLU A 47 10.16 4.54 -10.02
CA GLU A 47 10.87 3.25 -10.20
C GLU A 47 9.93 2.07 -9.99
N ILE A 48 9.04 2.14 -8.99
CA ILE A 48 8.03 1.11 -8.74
C ILE A 48 7.05 1.03 -9.91
N ARG A 49 6.51 2.17 -10.35
CA ARG A 49 5.61 2.26 -11.49
C ARG A 49 6.23 1.67 -12.75
N GLU A 50 7.42 2.12 -13.12
CA GLU A 50 8.12 1.65 -14.32
C GLU A 50 8.36 0.13 -14.29
N SER A 51 8.75 -0.41 -13.13
CA SER A 51 8.94 -1.85 -12.97
C SER A 51 7.62 -2.61 -13.15
N ALA A 52 6.52 -2.09 -12.58
CA ALA A 52 5.21 -2.68 -12.71
C ALA A 52 4.71 -2.66 -14.17
N GLU A 53 4.82 -1.52 -14.85
CA GLU A 53 4.43 -1.36 -16.27
C GLU A 53 5.22 -2.29 -17.20
N LYS A 54 6.54 -2.34 -17.06
CA LYS A 54 7.43 -3.22 -17.85
C LYS A 54 7.10 -4.70 -17.68
N SER A 55 6.61 -5.09 -16.52
CA SER A 55 6.32 -6.49 -16.17
C SER A 55 4.85 -6.86 -16.32
N GLY A 56 3.98 -5.93 -16.76
CA GLY A 56 2.55 -6.18 -16.87
C GLY A 56 1.84 -6.36 -15.52
N ILE A 57 2.43 -5.87 -14.44
CA ILE A 57 1.85 -5.90 -13.09
C ILE A 57 1.04 -4.63 -12.83
N LYS A 58 -0.07 -4.77 -12.10
CA LYS A 58 -0.89 -3.68 -11.61
C LYS A 58 -0.75 -3.55 -10.10
N VAL A 59 -0.35 -2.39 -9.63
CA VAL A 59 -0.43 -2.04 -8.21
C VAL A 59 -1.88 -1.68 -7.90
N ILE A 60 -2.52 -2.41 -7.01
CA ILE A 60 -3.94 -2.21 -6.65
C ILE A 60 -4.12 -1.56 -5.28
N SER A 61 -3.16 -1.74 -4.38
CA SER A 61 -3.17 -1.18 -3.03
C SER A 61 -1.75 -1.08 -2.47
N SER A 62 -1.63 -0.44 -1.32
CA SER A 62 -0.38 -0.40 -0.55
C SER A 62 -0.62 -0.58 0.94
N HIS A 63 0.39 -1.07 1.67
CA HIS A 63 0.49 -0.94 3.12
C HIS A 63 1.24 0.32 3.49
N SER A 64 0.52 1.31 4.00
CA SER A 64 1.07 2.60 4.39
C SER A 64 1.23 2.73 5.90
N ASP A 65 2.20 3.53 6.34
CA ASP A 65 2.39 3.83 7.75
C ASP A 65 1.28 4.74 8.28
N PHE A 66 0.80 4.48 9.51
CA PHE A 66 -0.25 5.30 10.12
C PHE A 66 0.17 6.75 10.36
N GLY A 67 1.45 7.01 10.57
CA GLY A 67 1.97 8.38 10.69
C GLY A 67 1.80 9.17 9.40
N LYS A 68 2.05 8.56 8.25
CA LYS A 68 1.78 9.16 6.94
C LYS A 68 0.28 9.39 6.74
N ILE A 69 -0.58 8.40 7.02
CA ILE A 69 -2.03 8.54 6.92
C ILE A 69 -2.54 9.71 7.77
N LYS A 70 -2.04 9.82 9.00
CA LYS A 70 -2.46 10.86 9.93
C LYS A 70 -2.00 12.27 9.55
N ASN A 71 -0.75 12.41 9.08
CA ASN A 71 -0.09 13.70 8.98
C ASN A 71 0.22 14.13 7.54
N HIS A 72 0.19 13.20 6.59
CA HIS A 72 0.68 13.38 5.22
C HIS A 72 -0.19 12.63 4.20
N ILE A 73 -1.51 12.64 4.38
CA ILE A 73 -2.44 11.91 3.50
C ILE A 73 -2.33 12.36 2.03
N ASP A 74 -2.10 13.64 1.80
CA ASP A 74 -1.92 14.21 0.44
C ASP A 74 -0.65 13.67 -0.25
N SER A 75 0.40 13.33 0.50
CA SER A 75 1.57 12.64 -0.05
C SER A 75 1.19 11.24 -0.51
N LEU A 76 0.47 10.49 0.33
CA LEU A 76 0.00 9.15 -0.02
C LEU A 76 -0.94 9.16 -1.23
N ILE A 77 -1.81 10.15 -1.32
CA ILE A 77 -2.68 10.34 -2.49
C ILE A 77 -1.85 10.52 -3.75
N ARG A 78 -0.82 11.39 -3.73
CA ARG A 78 0.09 11.58 -4.87
C ARG A 78 0.87 10.31 -5.24
N GLU A 79 1.43 9.62 -4.23
CA GLU A 79 2.13 8.34 -4.43
C GLU A 79 1.22 7.33 -5.14
N HIS A 80 -0.05 7.21 -4.71
CA HIS A 80 -1.01 6.27 -5.29
C HIS A 80 -1.44 6.66 -6.71
N PHE A 81 -1.51 7.95 -7.04
CA PHE A 81 -1.68 8.38 -8.43
C PHE A 81 -0.52 7.94 -9.32
N VAL A 82 0.71 8.01 -8.82
CA VAL A 82 1.88 7.54 -9.58
C VAL A 82 1.78 6.04 -9.85
N TYR A 83 1.42 5.22 -8.85
CA TYR A 83 1.27 3.77 -9.03
C TYR A 83 0.04 3.38 -9.87
N GLY A 84 -0.94 4.26 -10.03
CA GLY A 84 -2.25 3.95 -10.58
C GLY A 84 -3.15 3.16 -9.63
N ALA A 85 -2.84 3.14 -8.32
CA ALA A 85 -3.63 2.47 -7.30
C ALA A 85 -4.67 3.43 -6.69
N ASN A 86 -5.81 2.89 -6.27
CA ASN A 86 -6.88 3.67 -5.64
C ASN A 86 -7.23 3.19 -4.22
N ILE A 87 -6.44 2.29 -3.64
CA ILE A 87 -6.63 1.78 -2.29
C ILE A 87 -5.38 2.04 -1.47
N ILE A 88 -5.53 2.80 -0.38
CA ILE A 88 -4.50 3.06 0.61
C ILE A 88 -4.77 2.15 1.80
N GLY A 89 -3.95 1.14 2.01
CA GLY A 89 -4.06 0.23 3.14
C GLY A 89 -3.22 0.68 4.33
N ILE A 90 -3.65 0.33 5.54
CA ILE A 90 -2.83 0.41 6.74
C ILE A 90 -2.51 -0.99 7.23
N GLY A 91 -1.22 -1.28 7.45
CA GLY A 91 -0.74 -2.61 7.87
C GLY A 91 -0.99 -2.95 9.34
N GLY A 92 -1.57 -2.05 10.12
CA GLY A 92 -1.93 -2.31 11.50
C GLY A 92 -2.12 -1.06 12.35
N MET A 93 -2.90 -1.21 13.40
CA MET A 93 -3.12 -0.14 14.38
C MET A 93 -1.92 -0.04 15.33
N PRO A 94 -1.32 1.16 15.52
CA PRO A 94 -0.27 1.33 16.50
C PRO A 94 -0.73 0.98 17.92
N ALA A 95 0.14 0.34 18.70
CA ALA A 95 -0.18 -0.20 20.04
C ALA A 95 -0.81 0.83 21.00
N LYS A 96 -0.42 2.10 20.90
CA LYS A 96 -0.98 3.18 21.74
C LYS A 96 -2.49 3.37 21.56
N TYR A 97 -3.06 2.97 20.43
CA TYR A 97 -4.50 3.10 20.15
C TYR A 97 -5.29 1.83 20.53
N ARG A 98 -4.62 0.73 20.87
CA ARG A 98 -5.24 -0.55 21.27
C ARG A 98 -5.51 -0.68 22.76
N LYS A 99 -5.21 0.36 23.57
CA LYS A 99 -5.25 0.29 25.04
C LYS A 99 -6.68 0.27 25.63
N ASN A 100 -7.59 1.01 25.06
CA ASN A 100 -8.97 1.15 25.56
C ASN A 100 -9.87 1.80 24.50
N LEU A 101 -11.19 1.84 24.76
CA LEU A 101 -12.18 2.42 23.83
C LEU A 101 -11.91 3.90 23.48
N LYS A 102 -11.42 4.69 24.43
CA LYS A 102 -11.08 6.10 24.17
C LYS A 102 -9.94 6.23 23.16
N SER A 103 -8.92 5.40 23.28
CA SER A 103 -7.80 5.41 22.33
C SER A 103 -8.19 4.81 20.97
N LEU A 104 -9.03 3.80 20.96
CA LEU A 104 -9.59 3.23 19.73
C LEU A 104 -10.42 4.28 18.98
N LYS A 105 -11.32 4.99 19.69
CA LYS A 105 -12.10 6.08 19.09
C LYS A 105 -11.20 7.16 18.47
N LYS A 106 -10.12 7.54 19.16
CA LYS A 106 -9.12 8.47 18.62
C LYS A 106 -8.50 8.00 17.31
N PHE A 107 -8.18 6.70 17.21
CA PHE A 107 -7.67 6.11 15.97
C PHE A 107 -8.72 6.21 14.86
N THR A 108 -9.94 5.79 15.14
CA THR A 108 -11.05 5.80 14.16
C THR A 108 -11.36 7.22 13.67
N ASP A 109 -11.39 8.21 14.58
CA ASP A 109 -11.63 9.61 14.20
C ASP A 109 -10.53 10.16 13.27
N ILE A 110 -9.26 9.77 13.49
CA ILE A 110 -8.15 10.14 12.62
C ILE A 110 -8.29 9.44 11.27
N PHE A 111 -8.53 8.13 11.30
CA PHE A 111 -8.63 7.31 10.10
C PHE A 111 -9.77 7.77 9.19
N ASN A 112 -10.95 8.05 9.77
CA ASN A 112 -12.11 8.53 9.02
C ASN A 112 -11.83 9.89 8.35
N ARG A 113 -11.22 10.85 9.06
CA ARG A 113 -10.85 12.14 8.45
C ARG A 113 -9.90 11.98 7.26
N SER A 114 -8.93 11.09 7.39
CA SER A 114 -8.02 10.80 6.27
C SER A 114 -8.72 10.06 5.13
N ALA A 115 -9.71 9.21 5.46
CA ALA A 115 -10.54 8.54 4.45
C ALA A 115 -11.42 9.54 3.68
N ASP A 116 -12.03 10.50 4.39
CA ASP A 116 -12.83 11.56 3.77
C ASP A 116 -11.99 12.43 2.82
N GLU A 117 -10.73 12.71 3.20
CA GLU A 117 -9.80 13.43 2.34
C GLU A 117 -9.42 12.62 1.10
N ALA A 118 -9.06 11.35 1.27
CA ALA A 118 -8.72 10.46 0.16
C ALA A 118 -9.90 10.25 -0.81
N ALA A 119 -11.12 10.20 -0.28
CA ALA A 119 -12.33 10.01 -1.07
C ALA A 119 -12.58 11.15 -2.08
N LYS A 120 -12.16 12.37 -1.79
CA LYS A 120 -12.23 13.52 -2.73
C LYS A 120 -11.48 13.26 -4.04
N TYR A 121 -10.52 12.35 -4.00
CA TYR A 121 -9.68 11.95 -5.12
C TYR A 121 -10.02 10.55 -5.66
N GLY A 122 -11.18 9.99 -5.27
CA GLY A 122 -11.60 8.66 -5.71
C GLY A 122 -10.84 7.50 -5.06
N MET A 123 -10.10 7.76 -3.99
CA MET A 123 -9.33 6.74 -3.27
C MET A 123 -10.07 6.23 -2.05
N LYS A 124 -9.75 5.02 -1.62
CA LYS A 124 -10.30 4.36 -0.43
C LYS A 124 -9.20 4.10 0.59
N LEU A 125 -9.46 4.40 1.85
CA LEU A 125 -8.66 3.90 2.96
C LEU A 125 -9.20 2.55 3.42
N CYS A 126 -8.31 1.57 3.58
CA CYS A 126 -8.65 0.24 4.07
C CYS A 126 -7.80 -0.14 5.28
N TYR A 127 -8.44 -0.79 6.26
CA TYR A 127 -7.76 -1.33 7.43
C TYR A 127 -7.52 -2.83 7.24
N HIS A 128 -6.26 -3.23 7.34
CA HIS A 128 -5.87 -4.63 7.39
C HIS A 128 -5.81 -5.07 8.86
N ASN A 129 -6.67 -5.99 9.24
CA ASN A 129 -6.65 -6.55 10.59
C ASN A 129 -5.80 -7.83 10.66
N HIS A 130 -5.25 -8.07 11.83
CA HIS A 130 -4.50 -9.30 12.16
C HIS A 130 -5.28 -10.16 13.12
#